data_7d25a51d215f0e7d5ea4e897c2fdb0b4
#
_entry.id   7d25a51d215f0e7d5ea4e897c2fdb0b4
#
_cell.length_a   1.000
_cell.length_b   1.000
_cell.length_c   1.000
_cell.angle_alpha   90.00
_cell.angle_beta   90.00
_cell.angle_gamma   90.00
#
_symmetry.space_group_name_H-M   'P 1'
#
loop_
_entity.id
_entity.type
_entity.pdbx_description
1 polymer ?
#
loop_
_entity_poly.entity_id
_entity_poly.type
_entity_poly.pdbx_seq_one_letter_code
_entity_poly.pdbx_strand_id
1 'polypeptide(L)'
;MTRLRHLKFVLGVVGAVSLPGASGAKADEQFFPLQSYRVGPYAAGGTGFFGGFIDYLNLINIRDGGVNGVKLTWDEGETQYEVERGVEVYERLKNRPGVAAWNPLSVGIAYAMIDRISRDKVPLITINHGRTDSTDGRVFPYVFPLLLNPYSETSGIVNYIASREGGIDKLKDKKIVVLYHGSPYGKETIPIYKLLADKYHFSVEQIEVPHPGNEQQSQWLSIRRAKPDYVVLRGWGVMNPVALKTAQKVGFPADHIIGNVWSNSEEDVIPAGDAAKGYIAITTQASGAEYPVLQQVIKTVYGAGKGNLDDKKRIGSVYHNLGIVNGILNVEAVRIAQAKFGKRTLTGDEVRWGFEHLQLNPARVEALGAKGLFHSINVTWDNHEGDGRVTFQQWDGAKWKVVSDWIAPDWASLRPIIEKSAAAYAQEHGIKPRTSGDDPVSQ
;
A
#
# COMPACT_ATOMS: atom_id res chain seq x y z
N MET A 1 80.48 -52.86 -39.83
CA MET A 1 79.94 -51.85 -40.79
C MET A 1 78.47 -51.69 -40.52
N THR A 2 78.11 -50.70 -39.71
CA THR A 2 76.72 -50.49 -39.39
C THR A 2 76.49 -48.97 -39.31
N ARG A 3 75.63 -48.48 -40.16
CA ARG A 3 75.35 -47.05 -40.29
C ARG A 3 74.32 -46.59 -39.21
N LEU A 4 74.67 -45.57 -38.40
CA LEU A 4 73.75 -44.85 -37.53
C LEU A 4 72.85 -43.89 -38.35
N ARG A 5 71.53 -43.95 -38.16
CA ARG A 5 70.55 -42.95 -38.63
C ARG A 5 70.21 -42.04 -37.51
N HIS A 6 70.45 -40.74 -37.72
CA HIS A 6 70.03 -39.65 -36.81
C HIS A 6 68.50 -39.36 -36.93
N LEU A 7 67.81 -39.49 -35.83
CA LEU A 7 66.39 -39.09 -35.69
C LEU A 7 66.34 -37.65 -35.15
N LYS A 8 65.83 -36.73 -35.97
CA LYS A 8 65.58 -35.32 -35.52
C LYS A 8 64.25 -35.27 -34.83
N PHE A 9 64.27 -34.93 -33.54
CA PHE A 9 63.04 -34.54 -32.77
C PHE A 9 62.69 -33.11 -33.13
N VAL A 10 61.44 -32.86 -33.61
CA VAL A 10 60.83 -31.55 -33.76
C VAL A 10 59.99 -31.32 -32.53
N LEU A 11 60.41 -30.38 -31.66
CA LEU A 11 59.61 -29.90 -30.56
C LEU A 11 58.50 -28.98 -31.09
N GLY A 12 57.24 -29.43 -31.08
CA GLY A 12 56.08 -28.59 -31.33
C GLY A 12 55.74 -27.79 -30.08
N VAL A 13 55.88 -26.47 -30.17
CA VAL A 13 55.39 -25.55 -29.13
C VAL A 13 53.89 -25.46 -29.28
N VAL A 14 53.14 -26.08 -28.36
CA VAL A 14 51.67 -25.87 -28.21
C VAL A 14 51.46 -24.55 -27.47
N GLY A 15 51.12 -23.52 -28.20
CA GLY A 15 50.68 -22.25 -27.63
C GLY A 15 49.31 -22.42 -26.95
N ALA A 16 49.28 -22.36 -25.64
CA ALA A 16 48.03 -22.27 -24.88
C ALA A 16 47.35 -20.93 -25.16
N VAL A 17 46.29 -20.94 -25.96
CA VAL A 17 45.38 -19.80 -26.10
C VAL A 17 44.54 -19.71 -24.81
N SER A 18 44.90 -18.80 -23.91
CA SER A 18 44.10 -18.41 -22.77
C SER A 18 42.86 -17.69 -23.28
N LEU A 19 41.71 -18.36 -23.30
CA LEU A 19 40.42 -17.67 -23.42
C LEU A 19 40.25 -16.71 -22.23
N PRO A 20 39.95 -15.42 -22.46
CA PRO A 20 39.63 -14.53 -21.36
C PRO A 20 38.41 -15.12 -20.66
N GLY A 21 38.57 -15.43 -19.36
CA GLY A 21 37.48 -15.85 -18.52
C GLY A 21 36.36 -14.81 -18.63
N ALA A 22 35.19 -15.20 -19.10
CA ALA A 22 33.99 -14.38 -19.02
C ALA A 22 33.77 -14.10 -17.53
N SER A 23 34.14 -12.89 -17.07
CA SER A 23 33.67 -12.37 -15.81
C SER A 23 32.16 -12.45 -15.89
N GLY A 24 31.55 -13.41 -15.19
CA GLY A 24 30.09 -13.49 -15.12
C GLY A 24 29.57 -12.13 -14.69
N ALA A 25 29.04 -11.37 -15.63
CA ALA A 25 28.35 -10.11 -15.30
C ALA A 25 27.30 -10.48 -14.25
N LYS A 26 27.42 -9.88 -13.05
CA LYS A 26 26.42 -10.06 -12.00
C LYS A 26 25.09 -9.65 -12.62
N ALA A 27 24.12 -10.57 -12.61
CA ALA A 27 22.82 -10.29 -13.18
C ALA A 27 22.24 -9.03 -12.52
N ASP A 28 21.70 -8.12 -13.35
CA ASP A 28 21.04 -6.92 -12.84
C ASP A 28 19.86 -7.28 -11.94
N GLU A 29 19.81 -6.68 -10.75
CA GLU A 29 18.77 -6.92 -9.76
C GLU A 29 18.16 -5.61 -9.29
N GLN A 30 16.82 -5.56 -9.18
CA GLN A 30 16.10 -4.48 -8.53
C GLN A 30 15.62 -4.97 -7.16
N PHE A 31 16.03 -4.30 -6.09
CA PHE A 31 15.84 -4.78 -4.72
C PHE A 31 14.68 -4.07 -4.02
N PHE A 32 13.79 -4.85 -3.39
CA PHE A 32 12.66 -4.37 -2.57
C PHE A 32 12.90 -4.75 -1.10
N PRO A 33 13.32 -3.82 -0.24
CA PRO A 33 13.34 -4.06 1.20
C PRO A 33 11.92 -4.08 1.77
N LEU A 34 11.59 -5.09 2.58
CA LEU A 34 10.26 -5.27 3.15
C LEU A 34 10.32 -5.17 4.68
N GLN A 35 9.70 -4.13 5.23
CA GLN A 35 9.51 -3.93 6.67
C GLN A 35 8.19 -4.57 7.06
N SER A 36 8.16 -5.90 7.09
CA SER A 36 6.95 -6.67 7.32
C SER A 36 6.62 -6.86 8.79
N TYR A 37 5.43 -7.36 9.06
CA TYR A 37 5.03 -7.85 10.37
C TYR A 37 4.10 -9.06 10.18
N ARG A 38 4.63 -10.23 10.57
CA ARG A 38 3.98 -11.54 10.42
C ARG A 38 3.51 -12.09 11.74
N VAL A 39 3.84 -11.41 12.85
CA VAL A 39 3.48 -11.81 14.22
C VAL A 39 2.82 -10.65 14.97
N GLY A 40 2.12 -10.98 16.08
CA GLY A 40 1.45 -10.00 16.91
C GLY A 40 0.02 -9.64 16.46
N PRO A 41 -0.58 -8.60 17.06
CA PRO A 41 -2.01 -8.27 16.88
C PRO A 41 -2.38 -7.79 15.48
N TYR A 42 -1.41 -7.46 14.66
CA TYR A 42 -1.59 -6.95 13.28
C TYR A 42 -1.16 -7.95 12.20
N ALA A 43 -0.70 -9.13 12.61
CA ALA A 43 -0.14 -10.17 11.74
C ALA A 43 -1.07 -10.59 10.59
N ALA A 44 -2.39 -10.60 10.83
CA ALA A 44 -3.34 -10.98 9.80
C ALA A 44 -3.24 -10.08 8.57
N GLY A 45 -3.29 -8.75 8.76
CA GLY A 45 -3.14 -7.78 7.69
C GLY A 45 -1.75 -7.79 7.05
N GLY A 46 -0.70 -7.81 7.88
CA GLY A 46 0.69 -7.86 7.40
C GLY A 46 0.98 -9.11 6.57
N THR A 47 0.53 -10.28 7.02
CA THR A 47 0.70 -11.53 6.26
C THR A 47 -0.02 -11.48 4.92
N GLY A 48 -1.26 -10.97 4.87
CA GLY A 48 -2.00 -10.83 3.62
C GLY A 48 -1.26 -9.91 2.64
N PHE A 49 -0.96 -8.69 3.07
CA PHE A 49 -0.34 -7.68 2.23
C PHE A 49 1.06 -8.08 1.71
N PHE A 50 1.98 -8.41 2.62
CA PHE A 50 3.34 -8.78 2.20
C PHE A 50 3.37 -10.10 1.44
N GLY A 51 2.43 -11.02 1.76
CA GLY A 51 2.22 -12.24 0.98
C GLY A 51 1.85 -11.94 -0.47
N GLY A 52 0.84 -11.10 -0.69
CA GLY A 52 0.43 -10.67 -2.03
C GLY A 52 1.55 -9.91 -2.77
N PHE A 53 2.26 -9.03 -2.09
CA PHE A 53 3.36 -8.29 -2.71
C PHE A 53 4.47 -9.24 -3.19
N ILE A 54 4.95 -10.16 -2.35
CA ILE A 54 5.98 -11.15 -2.72
C ILE A 54 5.45 -12.09 -3.81
N ASP A 55 4.20 -12.50 -3.76
CA ASP A 55 3.57 -13.34 -4.79
C ASP A 55 3.60 -12.65 -6.16
N TYR A 56 3.36 -11.34 -6.22
CA TYR A 56 3.44 -10.60 -7.47
C TYR A 56 4.90 -10.46 -7.97
N LEU A 57 5.86 -10.19 -7.09
CA LEU A 57 7.28 -10.15 -7.47
C LEU A 57 7.74 -11.53 -8.01
N ASN A 58 7.31 -12.62 -7.37
CA ASN A 58 7.55 -13.98 -7.84
C ASN A 58 6.90 -14.24 -9.20
N LEU A 59 5.67 -13.77 -9.42
CA LEU A 59 4.99 -13.89 -10.71
C LEU A 59 5.81 -13.25 -11.82
N ILE A 60 6.27 -12.04 -11.65
CA ILE A 60 7.08 -11.31 -12.64
C ILE A 60 8.42 -12.02 -12.89
N ASN A 61 9.06 -12.51 -11.85
CA ASN A 61 10.32 -13.25 -12.00
C ASN A 61 10.14 -14.58 -12.75
N ILE A 62 9.09 -15.34 -12.42
CA ILE A 62 8.88 -16.68 -13.02
C ILE A 62 8.33 -16.56 -14.45
N ARG A 63 7.36 -15.68 -14.65
CA ARG A 63 6.68 -15.52 -15.94
C ARG A 63 7.53 -14.75 -16.95
N ASP A 64 8.14 -13.64 -16.51
CA ASP A 64 8.76 -12.65 -17.40
C ASP A 64 10.29 -12.62 -17.30
N GLY A 65 10.90 -13.35 -16.36
CA GLY A 65 12.34 -13.27 -16.08
C GLY A 65 12.77 -11.97 -15.41
N GLY A 66 11.85 -11.30 -14.70
CA GLY A 66 12.01 -9.96 -14.10
C GLY A 66 11.46 -8.85 -14.97
N VAL A 67 11.79 -7.59 -14.67
CA VAL A 67 11.39 -6.44 -15.45
C VAL A 67 12.43 -6.15 -16.53
N ASN A 68 12.10 -6.42 -17.78
CA ASN A 68 13.02 -6.28 -18.91
C ASN A 68 14.37 -7.01 -18.71
N GLY A 69 14.35 -8.19 -18.06
CA GLY A 69 15.54 -8.98 -17.75
C GLY A 69 16.24 -8.64 -16.44
N VAL A 70 15.81 -7.58 -15.73
CA VAL A 70 16.27 -7.23 -14.39
C VAL A 70 15.46 -8.00 -13.36
N LYS A 71 16.12 -8.89 -12.60
CA LYS A 71 15.47 -9.73 -11.60
C LYS A 71 14.99 -8.91 -10.42
N LEU A 72 13.81 -9.22 -9.90
CA LEU A 72 13.29 -8.62 -8.67
C LEU A 72 13.75 -9.44 -7.47
N THR A 73 14.38 -8.81 -6.50
CA THR A 73 14.83 -9.43 -5.26
C THR A 73 14.27 -8.68 -4.05
N TRP A 74 14.17 -9.36 -2.91
CA TRP A 74 13.70 -8.76 -1.67
C TRP A 74 14.38 -9.39 -0.46
N ASP A 75 14.32 -8.67 0.64
CA ASP A 75 14.72 -9.15 1.97
C ASP A 75 13.68 -8.65 2.97
N GLU A 76 13.14 -9.56 3.76
CA GLU A 76 12.07 -9.28 4.70
C GLU A 76 12.63 -9.13 6.11
N GLY A 77 12.29 -8.02 6.76
CA GLY A 77 12.61 -7.77 8.17
C GLY A 77 11.35 -7.68 9.00
N GLU A 78 11.22 -8.56 10.01
CA GLU A 78 10.09 -8.58 10.94
C GLU A 78 10.15 -7.38 11.88
N THR A 79 9.16 -6.51 11.81
CA THR A 79 9.08 -5.29 12.63
C THR A 79 8.15 -5.42 13.83
N GLN A 80 7.26 -6.39 13.86
CA GLN A 80 6.17 -6.50 14.84
C GLN A 80 5.30 -5.23 14.93
N TYR A 81 5.30 -4.42 13.86
CA TYR A 81 4.64 -3.11 13.80
C TYR A 81 5.29 -2.03 14.70
N GLU A 82 6.50 -2.29 15.24
CA GLU A 82 7.23 -1.39 16.12
C GLU A 82 8.14 -0.44 15.33
N VAL A 83 8.14 0.85 15.72
CA VAL A 83 8.88 1.90 14.99
C VAL A 83 10.38 1.67 15.03
N GLU A 84 10.93 1.34 16.21
CA GLU A 84 12.34 1.11 16.41
C GLU A 84 12.87 -0.03 15.54
N ARG A 85 12.11 -1.13 15.46
CA ARG A 85 12.44 -2.27 14.60
C ARG A 85 12.34 -1.91 13.13
N GLY A 86 11.35 -1.11 12.74
CA GLY A 86 11.23 -0.60 11.37
C GLY A 86 12.45 0.23 10.97
N VAL A 87 12.94 1.10 11.85
CA VAL A 87 14.16 1.89 11.63
C VAL A 87 15.40 0.99 11.57
N GLU A 88 15.50 -0.04 12.42
CA GLU A 88 16.60 -1.01 12.37
C GLU A 88 16.66 -1.75 11.03
N VAL A 89 15.53 -2.25 10.54
CA VAL A 89 15.43 -2.89 9.21
C VAL A 89 15.86 -1.93 8.12
N TYR A 90 15.43 -0.65 8.19
CA TYR A 90 15.86 0.37 7.24
C TYR A 90 17.38 0.54 7.24
N GLU A 91 18.00 0.80 8.39
CA GLU A 91 19.45 1.02 8.49
C GLU A 91 20.26 -0.21 8.01
N ARG A 92 19.74 -1.41 8.22
CA ARG A 92 20.36 -2.66 7.75
C ARG A 92 20.33 -2.82 6.23
N LEU A 93 19.25 -2.39 5.58
CA LEU A 93 19.00 -2.71 4.17
C LEU A 93 19.21 -1.53 3.19
N LYS A 94 19.24 -0.28 3.69
CA LYS A 94 19.27 0.92 2.85
C LYS A 94 20.46 1.01 1.89
N ASN A 95 21.59 0.40 2.24
CA ASN A 95 22.80 0.43 1.42
C ASN A 95 22.89 -0.73 0.41
N ARG A 96 21.86 -1.56 0.29
CA ARG A 96 21.81 -2.59 -0.75
C ARG A 96 21.73 -1.94 -2.13
N PRO A 97 22.49 -2.42 -3.12
CA PRO A 97 22.39 -1.90 -4.49
C PRO A 97 20.97 -2.06 -5.05
N GLY A 98 20.49 -1.07 -5.77
CA GLY A 98 19.23 -1.14 -6.51
C GLY A 98 17.98 -1.13 -5.63
N VAL A 99 18.00 -0.50 -4.45
CA VAL A 99 16.79 -0.29 -3.66
C VAL A 99 15.76 0.48 -4.48
N ALA A 100 14.61 -0.13 -4.76
CA ALA A 100 13.55 0.46 -5.56
C ALA A 100 12.66 1.40 -4.74
N ALA A 101 12.06 0.86 -3.69
CA ALA A 101 11.14 1.60 -2.83
C ALA A 101 10.98 0.90 -1.47
N TRP A 102 10.63 1.66 -0.45
CA TRP A 102 10.24 1.19 0.87
C TRP A 102 8.72 1.11 0.98
N ASN A 103 8.20 0.03 1.57
CA ASN A 103 6.76 -0.23 1.72
C ASN A 103 6.46 -0.70 3.16
N PRO A 104 6.51 0.16 4.19
CA PRO A 104 6.46 -0.28 5.61
C PRO A 104 5.07 -0.72 6.08
N LEU A 105 4.00 -0.38 5.40
CA LEU A 105 2.61 -0.61 5.81
C LEU A 105 2.35 -0.23 7.29
N SER A 106 2.99 0.81 7.77
CA SER A 106 2.88 1.32 9.15
C SER A 106 3.10 2.83 9.15
N VAL A 107 2.11 3.58 9.67
CA VAL A 107 2.20 5.05 9.76
C VAL A 107 3.34 5.48 10.68
N GLY A 108 3.52 4.81 11.82
CA GLY A 108 4.60 5.14 12.74
C GLY A 108 5.99 4.95 12.12
N ILE A 109 6.20 3.82 11.43
CA ILE A 109 7.46 3.56 10.72
C ILE A 109 7.63 4.56 9.56
N ALA A 110 6.57 4.80 8.77
CA ALA A 110 6.63 5.74 7.66
C ALA A 110 7.05 7.14 8.11
N TYR A 111 6.46 7.65 9.19
CA TYR A 111 6.82 8.98 9.74
C TYR A 111 8.28 9.04 10.20
N ALA A 112 8.77 8.00 10.86
CA ALA A 112 10.17 7.92 11.28
C ALA A 112 11.16 7.85 10.10
N MET A 113 10.68 7.51 8.90
CA MET A 113 11.52 7.36 7.71
C MET A 113 11.58 8.60 6.82
N ILE A 114 10.65 9.57 6.91
CA ILE A 114 10.51 10.67 5.94
C ILE A 114 11.83 11.40 5.68
N ASP A 115 12.53 11.84 6.74
CA ASP A 115 13.79 12.56 6.58
C ASP A 115 14.92 11.66 6.05
N ARG A 116 14.88 10.37 6.43
CA ARG A 116 15.88 9.39 5.99
C ARG A 116 15.77 9.12 4.50
N ILE A 117 14.57 8.81 4.03
CA ILE A 117 14.36 8.49 2.60
C ILE A 117 14.59 9.68 1.68
N SER A 118 14.29 10.89 2.15
CA SER A 118 14.56 12.12 1.41
C SER A 118 16.06 12.34 1.22
N ARG A 119 16.88 12.13 2.28
CA ARG A 119 18.33 12.20 2.22
C ARG A 119 18.92 11.07 1.37
N ASP A 120 18.41 9.84 1.51
CA ASP A 120 18.92 8.66 0.81
C ASP A 120 18.32 8.52 -0.61
N LYS A 121 17.40 9.43 -1.00
CA LYS A 121 16.77 9.55 -2.34
C LYS A 121 16.11 8.24 -2.80
N VAL A 122 15.29 7.63 -1.95
CA VAL A 122 14.55 6.40 -2.25
C VAL A 122 13.06 6.58 -1.96
N PRO A 123 12.14 6.17 -2.84
CA PRO A 123 10.72 6.26 -2.60
C PRO A 123 10.24 5.52 -1.35
N LEU A 124 9.29 6.13 -0.64
CA LEU A 124 8.53 5.56 0.46
C LEU A 124 7.07 5.46 0.02
N ILE A 125 6.58 4.25 -0.10
CA ILE A 125 5.19 3.99 -0.51
C ILE A 125 4.35 3.79 0.74
N THR A 126 3.36 4.66 0.92
CA THR A 126 2.39 4.59 2.02
C THR A 126 0.99 4.35 1.45
N ILE A 127 0.83 3.21 0.78
CA ILE A 127 -0.42 2.84 0.11
C ILE A 127 -1.59 2.87 1.11
N ASN A 128 -2.63 3.63 0.80
CA ASN A 128 -3.84 3.80 1.62
C ASN A 128 -3.61 4.34 3.05
N HIS A 129 -2.45 4.94 3.35
CA HIS A 129 -2.17 5.51 4.68
C HIS A 129 -1.07 6.58 4.63
N GLY A 130 -0.70 7.11 5.78
CA GLY A 130 0.41 8.06 5.95
C GLY A 130 -0.05 9.51 5.89
N ARG A 131 0.92 10.41 6.10
CA ARG A 131 0.56 11.85 6.17
C ARG A 131 -0.07 12.34 4.87
N THR A 132 -1.24 12.97 5.02
CA THR A 132 -2.03 13.44 3.87
C THR A 132 -1.31 14.52 3.06
N ASP A 133 -0.54 15.40 3.71
CA ASP A 133 0.19 16.46 3.02
C ASP A 133 1.35 15.94 2.15
N SER A 134 1.78 14.68 2.34
CA SER A 134 2.73 14.04 1.43
C SER A 134 2.15 13.74 0.04
N THR A 135 0.85 13.91 -0.15
CA THR A 135 0.22 13.96 -1.49
C THR A 135 0.84 15.06 -2.35
N ASP A 136 1.31 16.15 -1.74
CA ASP A 136 2.00 17.23 -2.43
C ASP A 136 3.47 16.90 -2.71
N GLY A 137 3.74 16.29 -3.86
CA GLY A 137 5.08 15.90 -4.29
C GLY A 137 6.03 17.07 -4.54
N ARG A 138 5.52 18.31 -4.56
CA ARG A 138 6.37 19.51 -4.61
C ARG A 138 7.24 19.64 -3.35
N VAL A 139 6.70 19.18 -2.21
CA VAL A 139 7.35 19.23 -0.89
C VAL A 139 7.87 17.87 -0.46
N PHE A 140 7.16 16.80 -0.80
CA PHE A 140 7.49 15.43 -0.41
C PHE A 140 7.84 14.55 -1.62
N PRO A 141 8.95 14.83 -2.34
CA PRO A 141 9.25 14.19 -3.62
C PRO A 141 9.45 12.67 -3.53
N TYR A 142 9.71 12.13 -2.35
CA TYR A 142 9.97 10.70 -2.14
C TYR A 142 8.87 9.97 -1.35
N VAL A 143 7.75 10.62 -1.02
CA VAL A 143 6.65 9.97 -0.27
C VAL A 143 5.42 9.86 -1.15
N PHE A 144 4.89 8.64 -1.29
CA PHE A 144 3.79 8.33 -2.20
C PHE A 144 2.64 7.64 -1.47
N PRO A 145 1.61 8.39 -1.02
CA PRO A 145 0.39 7.82 -0.45
C PRO A 145 -0.53 7.29 -1.57
N LEU A 146 -0.05 6.27 -2.30
CA LEU A 146 -0.71 5.74 -3.49
C LEU A 146 -2.13 5.26 -3.19
N LEU A 147 -3.02 5.42 -4.15
CA LEU A 147 -4.43 5.07 -4.19
C LEU A 147 -5.31 5.94 -3.30
N LEU A 148 -4.94 6.16 -2.04
CA LEU A 148 -5.80 6.85 -1.09
C LEU A 148 -5.01 7.43 0.08
N ASN A 149 -5.22 8.72 0.37
CA ASN A 149 -4.76 9.34 1.60
C ASN A 149 -5.90 9.41 2.65
N PRO A 150 -5.61 9.65 3.95
CA PRO A 150 -6.61 9.69 5.00
C PRO A 150 -7.73 10.74 4.79
N TYR A 151 -7.46 11.85 4.12
CA TYR A 151 -8.47 12.89 3.87
C TYR A 151 -9.40 12.50 2.73
N SER A 152 -8.86 11.93 1.66
CA SER A 152 -9.65 11.37 0.55
C SER A 152 -10.53 10.21 1.04
N GLU A 153 -10.00 9.33 1.90
CA GLU A 153 -10.77 8.27 2.56
C GLU A 153 -11.95 8.84 3.34
N THR A 154 -11.69 9.82 4.20
CA THR A 154 -12.73 10.45 5.02
C THR A 154 -13.80 11.12 4.17
N SER A 155 -13.40 11.85 3.12
CA SER A 155 -14.32 12.46 2.17
C SER A 155 -15.17 11.40 1.44
N GLY A 156 -14.56 10.30 1.01
CA GLY A 156 -15.27 9.18 0.39
C GLY A 156 -16.32 8.57 1.32
N ILE A 157 -15.99 8.35 2.60
CA ILE A 157 -16.92 7.83 3.61
C ILE A 157 -18.10 8.80 3.83
N VAL A 158 -17.82 10.10 4.00
CA VAL A 158 -18.87 11.11 4.19
C VAL A 158 -19.77 11.20 2.96
N ASN A 159 -19.21 11.19 1.75
CA ASN A 159 -19.98 11.18 0.50
C ASN A 159 -20.84 9.91 0.35
N TYR A 160 -20.36 8.77 0.77
CA TYR A 160 -21.13 7.53 0.77
C TYR A 160 -22.31 7.59 1.75
N ILE A 161 -22.08 8.06 2.99
CA ILE A 161 -23.16 8.26 3.97
C ILE A 161 -24.19 9.23 3.38
N ALA A 162 -23.75 10.35 2.79
CA ALA A 162 -24.64 11.29 2.12
C ALA A 162 -25.49 10.64 1.02
N SER A 163 -24.88 9.76 0.20
CA SER A 163 -25.62 9.06 -0.87
C SER A 163 -26.71 8.13 -0.31
N ARG A 164 -26.44 7.46 0.82
CA ARG A 164 -27.44 6.64 1.53
C ARG A 164 -28.59 7.45 2.09
N GLU A 165 -28.34 8.67 2.52
CA GLU A 165 -29.34 9.58 3.06
C GLU A 165 -30.12 10.36 1.98
N GLY A 166 -29.72 10.25 0.72
CA GLY A 166 -30.38 10.94 -0.42
C GLY A 166 -29.76 12.28 -0.79
N GLY A 167 -28.52 12.56 -0.35
CA GLY A 167 -27.73 13.72 -0.77
C GLY A 167 -26.97 14.39 0.36
N ILE A 168 -26.02 15.26 -0.01
CA ILE A 168 -25.12 15.91 0.95
C ILE A 168 -25.89 16.81 1.94
N ASP A 169 -26.97 17.46 1.48
CA ASP A 169 -27.81 18.32 2.33
C ASP A 169 -28.58 17.53 3.41
N LYS A 170 -28.69 16.21 3.25
CA LYS A 170 -29.35 15.31 4.21
C LYS A 170 -28.43 14.90 5.35
N LEU A 171 -27.16 15.27 5.32
CA LEU A 171 -26.25 15.10 6.44
C LEU A 171 -26.50 16.09 7.57
N LYS A 172 -27.19 17.20 7.29
CA LYS A 172 -27.55 18.18 8.32
C LYS A 172 -28.27 17.47 9.48
N ASP A 173 -27.80 17.76 10.68
CA ASP A 173 -28.30 17.19 11.94
C ASP A 173 -28.05 15.70 12.18
N LYS A 174 -27.37 15.00 11.24
CA LYS A 174 -26.91 13.63 11.46
C LYS A 174 -25.80 13.60 12.49
N LYS A 175 -25.72 12.51 13.23
CA LYS A 175 -24.66 12.25 14.20
C LYS A 175 -23.78 11.08 13.75
N ILE A 176 -22.49 11.35 13.60
CA ILE A 176 -21.48 10.35 13.25
C ILE A 176 -20.53 10.18 14.43
N VAL A 177 -20.26 8.95 14.84
CA VAL A 177 -19.19 8.64 15.78
C VAL A 177 -18.05 8.03 15.01
N VAL A 178 -16.82 8.54 15.19
CA VAL A 178 -15.60 7.92 14.67
C VAL A 178 -14.92 7.16 15.81
N LEU A 179 -14.96 5.84 15.75
CA LEU A 179 -14.27 4.96 16.67
C LEU A 179 -12.89 4.66 16.10
N TYR A 180 -11.83 5.27 16.66
CA TYR A 180 -10.50 5.22 16.05
C TYR A 180 -9.45 4.53 16.92
N HIS A 181 -8.49 3.90 16.24
CA HIS A 181 -7.35 3.22 16.86
C HIS A 181 -6.39 4.23 17.49
N GLY A 182 -6.03 4.03 18.76
CA GLY A 182 -5.19 4.92 19.58
C GLY A 182 -3.70 4.94 19.17
N SER A 183 -3.42 5.21 17.90
CA SER A 183 -2.08 5.28 17.32
C SER A 183 -1.96 6.46 16.36
N PRO A 184 -0.78 6.81 15.87
CA PRO A 184 -0.63 7.82 14.82
C PRO A 184 -1.56 7.60 13.64
N TYR A 185 -1.71 6.35 13.17
CA TYR A 185 -2.63 5.97 12.11
C TYR A 185 -4.09 6.38 12.40
N GLY A 186 -4.63 6.03 13.58
CA GLY A 186 -6.03 6.35 13.92
C GLY A 186 -6.30 7.84 14.01
N LYS A 187 -5.29 8.61 14.38
CA LYS A 187 -5.38 10.06 14.61
C LYS A 187 -5.31 10.91 13.34
N GLU A 188 -4.88 10.37 12.21
CA GLU A 188 -4.71 11.10 10.95
C GLU A 188 -6.00 11.76 10.45
N THR A 189 -7.16 11.15 10.72
CA THR A 189 -8.47 11.64 10.23
C THR A 189 -9.19 12.60 11.18
N ILE A 190 -8.66 12.84 12.38
CA ILE A 190 -9.32 13.71 13.38
C ILE A 190 -9.65 15.11 12.82
N PRO A 191 -8.70 15.83 12.19
CA PRO A 191 -8.97 17.20 11.74
C PRO A 191 -9.95 17.26 10.57
N ILE A 192 -9.91 16.28 9.66
CA ILE A 192 -10.76 16.31 8.46
C ILE A 192 -12.22 15.98 8.78
N TYR A 193 -12.50 15.05 9.72
CA TYR A 193 -13.88 14.83 10.16
C TYR A 193 -14.50 16.08 10.75
N LYS A 194 -13.76 16.85 11.56
CA LYS A 194 -14.23 18.11 12.10
C LYS A 194 -14.54 19.13 11.01
N LEU A 195 -13.64 19.27 10.03
CA LEU A 195 -13.81 20.19 8.91
C LEU A 195 -15.05 19.84 8.07
N LEU A 196 -15.25 18.55 7.74
CA LEU A 196 -16.40 18.12 6.95
C LEU A 196 -17.71 18.24 7.77
N ALA A 197 -17.66 18.02 9.09
CA ALA A 197 -18.79 18.24 9.97
C ALA A 197 -19.23 19.71 9.98
N ASP A 198 -18.28 20.63 10.12
CA ASP A 198 -18.55 22.07 10.03
C ASP A 198 -19.10 22.46 8.65
N LYS A 199 -18.54 21.91 7.57
CA LYS A 199 -18.95 22.21 6.19
C LYS A 199 -20.36 21.71 5.85
N TYR A 200 -20.70 20.50 6.28
CA TYR A 200 -21.96 19.83 5.89
C TYR A 200 -22.98 19.78 7.02
N HIS A 201 -22.69 20.44 8.15
CA HIS A 201 -23.58 20.63 9.31
C HIS A 201 -24.05 19.33 9.97
N PHE A 202 -23.22 18.27 9.97
CA PHE A 202 -23.42 17.09 10.80
C PHE A 202 -22.63 17.20 12.11
N SER A 203 -23.03 16.46 13.14
CA SER A 203 -22.23 16.37 14.37
C SER A 203 -21.28 15.18 14.32
N VAL A 204 -20.04 15.39 14.79
CA VAL A 204 -19.05 14.31 14.90
C VAL A 204 -18.52 14.19 16.31
N GLU A 205 -18.52 12.97 16.85
CA GLU A 205 -17.84 12.61 18.08
C GLU A 205 -16.72 11.62 17.75
N GLN A 206 -15.54 11.81 18.34
CA GLN A 206 -14.37 10.97 18.05
C GLN A 206 -13.94 10.26 19.33
N ILE A 207 -13.98 8.93 19.32
CA ILE A 207 -13.74 8.07 20.48
C ILE A 207 -12.51 7.20 20.23
N GLU A 208 -11.50 7.38 21.09
CA GLU A 208 -10.26 6.59 21.02
C GLU A 208 -10.47 5.20 21.62
N VAL A 209 -9.93 4.18 20.93
CA VAL A 209 -9.72 2.85 21.47
C VAL A 209 -8.21 2.67 21.66
N PRO A 210 -7.72 2.50 22.90
CA PRO A 210 -6.29 2.20 23.12
C PRO A 210 -5.86 0.98 22.30
N HIS A 211 -4.74 1.10 21.58
CA HIS A 211 -4.25 -0.05 20.81
C HIS A 211 -3.70 -1.15 21.73
N PRO A 212 -3.77 -2.42 21.33
CA PRO A 212 -4.20 -2.95 20.04
C PRO A 212 -5.72 -3.04 19.83
N GLY A 213 -6.56 -2.64 20.81
CA GLY A 213 -7.99 -2.59 20.63
C GLY A 213 -8.76 -3.82 21.10
N ASN A 214 -8.19 -4.61 22.01
CA ASN A 214 -8.84 -5.79 22.57
C ASN A 214 -10.02 -5.46 23.50
N GLU A 215 -10.02 -4.27 24.12
CA GLU A 215 -10.99 -3.83 25.11
C GLU A 215 -11.74 -2.60 24.62
N GLN A 216 -13.05 -2.73 24.32
CA GLN A 216 -13.86 -1.67 23.72
C GLN A 216 -15.23 -1.49 24.40
N GLN A 217 -15.49 -2.17 25.51
CA GLN A 217 -16.83 -2.17 26.15
C GLN A 217 -17.27 -0.76 26.53
N SER A 218 -16.38 0.04 27.11
CA SER A 218 -16.70 1.42 27.55
C SER A 218 -17.01 2.35 26.37
N GLN A 219 -16.27 2.22 25.27
CA GLN A 219 -16.48 3.00 24.04
C GLN A 219 -17.86 2.68 23.44
N TRP A 220 -18.21 1.40 23.29
CA TRP A 220 -19.49 1.00 22.72
C TRP A 220 -20.68 1.33 23.62
N LEU A 221 -20.52 1.33 24.96
CA LEU A 221 -21.55 1.84 25.88
C LEU A 221 -21.73 3.36 25.71
N SER A 222 -20.66 4.11 25.43
CA SER A 222 -20.75 5.54 25.13
C SER A 222 -21.44 5.79 23.79
N ILE A 223 -21.11 5.02 22.75
CA ILE A 223 -21.77 5.03 21.43
C ILE A 223 -23.28 4.76 21.58
N ARG A 224 -23.66 3.72 22.34
CA ARG A 224 -25.07 3.41 22.61
C ARG A 224 -25.81 4.57 23.26
N ARG A 225 -25.19 5.26 24.23
CA ARG A 225 -25.78 6.45 24.88
C ARG A 225 -25.89 7.63 23.93
N ALA A 226 -24.88 7.80 23.08
CA ALA A 226 -24.80 8.87 22.09
C ALA A 226 -25.84 8.74 20.98
N LYS A 227 -26.33 7.51 20.70
CA LYS A 227 -27.29 7.18 19.64
C LYS A 227 -26.93 7.81 18.29
N PRO A 228 -25.73 7.55 17.72
CA PRO A 228 -25.38 8.10 16.42
C PRO A 228 -26.18 7.44 15.31
N ASP A 229 -26.33 8.15 14.18
CA ASP A 229 -26.87 7.59 12.95
C ASP A 229 -25.87 6.59 12.33
N TYR A 230 -24.57 6.89 12.40
CA TYR A 230 -23.50 6.05 11.88
C TYR A 230 -22.30 5.99 12.83
N VAL A 231 -21.61 4.85 12.80
CA VAL A 231 -20.27 4.69 13.38
C VAL A 231 -19.28 4.47 12.25
N VAL A 232 -18.23 5.26 12.21
CA VAL A 232 -17.07 4.98 11.34
C VAL A 232 -16.03 4.21 12.16
N LEU A 233 -15.71 3.00 11.72
CA LEU A 233 -14.68 2.17 12.33
C LEU A 233 -13.33 2.45 11.67
N ARG A 234 -12.52 3.32 12.29
CA ARG A 234 -11.12 3.58 11.93
C ARG A 234 -10.22 2.63 12.71
N GLY A 235 -10.39 1.33 12.46
CA GLY A 235 -9.73 0.25 13.17
C GLY A 235 -8.55 -0.34 12.41
N TRP A 236 -7.79 -1.21 13.09
CA TRP A 236 -6.73 -2.01 12.52
C TRP A 236 -6.52 -3.31 13.32
N GLY A 237 -6.31 -4.42 12.62
CA GLY A 237 -6.00 -5.71 13.21
C GLY A 237 -7.09 -6.21 14.17
N VAL A 238 -6.70 -6.68 15.35
CA VAL A 238 -7.63 -7.29 16.33
C VAL A 238 -8.74 -6.34 16.80
N MET A 239 -8.56 -5.03 16.66
CA MET A 239 -9.60 -4.04 16.98
C MET A 239 -10.89 -4.28 16.18
N ASN A 240 -10.78 -4.67 14.91
CA ASN A 240 -11.90 -4.77 13.98
C ASN A 240 -12.94 -5.85 14.38
N PRO A 241 -12.57 -7.13 14.52
CA PRO A 241 -13.53 -8.15 14.94
C PRO A 241 -14.07 -7.90 16.36
N VAL A 242 -13.27 -7.31 17.25
CA VAL A 242 -13.73 -6.94 18.60
C VAL A 242 -14.77 -5.83 18.53
N ALA A 243 -14.59 -4.82 17.68
CA ALA A 243 -15.54 -3.72 17.48
C ALA A 243 -16.91 -4.28 17.02
N LEU A 244 -16.93 -5.13 15.99
CA LEU A 244 -18.16 -5.71 15.44
C LEU A 244 -18.91 -6.56 16.47
N LYS A 245 -18.20 -7.44 17.20
CA LYS A 245 -18.78 -8.25 18.27
C LYS A 245 -19.35 -7.39 19.40
N THR A 246 -18.65 -6.32 19.77
CA THR A 246 -19.08 -5.45 20.86
C THR A 246 -20.27 -4.58 20.44
N ALA A 247 -20.29 -4.11 19.18
CA ALA A 247 -21.43 -3.41 18.59
C ALA A 247 -22.70 -4.26 18.67
N GLN A 248 -22.62 -5.54 18.25
CA GLN A 248 -23.74 -6.47 18.32
C GLN A 248 -24.23 -6.65 19.76
N LYS A 249 -23.33 -6.81 20.74
CA LYS A 249 -23.70 -6.95 22.16
C LYS A 249 -24.46 -5.74 22.72
N VAL A 250 -24.16 -4.54 22.25
CA VAL A 250 -24.89 -3.33 22.68
C VAL A 250 -26.09 -2.99 21.80
N GLY A 251 -26.38 -3.82 20.78
CA GLY A 251 -27.53 -3.68 19.89
C GLY A 251 -27.36 -2.60 18.83
N PHE A 252 -26.12 -2.24 18.43
CA PHE A 252 -25.87 -1.32 17.33
C PHE A 252 -25.87 -2.08 15.98
N PRO A 253 -26.63 -1.62 14.96
CA PRO A 253 -26.78 -2.35 13.70
C PRO A 253 -25.51 -2.32 12.86
N ALA A 254 -25.11 -3.46 12.32
CA ALA A 254 -23.88 -3.62 11.57
C ALA A 254 -23.86 -2.81 10.25
N ASP A 255 -25.00 -2.63 9.60
CA ASP A 255 -25.16 -1.85 8.36
C ASP A 255 -25.11 -0.32 8.55
N HIS A 256 -25.04 0.13 9.79
CA HIS A 256 -24.74 1.51 10.18
C HIS A 256 -23.29 1.69 10.66
N ILE A 257 -22.46 0.65 10.56
CA ILE A 257 -21.01 0.73 10.79
C ILE A 257 -20.34 0.79 9.44
N ILE A 258 -19.57 1.86 9.19
CA ILE A 258 -18.78 2.05 7.97
C ILE A 258 -17.31 1.88 8.32
N GLY A 259 -16.71 0.80 7.85
CA GLY A 259 -15.30 0.53 8.05
C GLY A 259 -14.41 1.31 7.09
N ASN A 260 -13.22 1.62 7.54
CA ASN A 260 -12.18 2.19 6.70
C ASN A 260 -11.43 1.11 5.88
N VAL A 261 -10.46 1.50 5.04
CA VAL A 261 -9.70 0.56 4.17
C VAL A 261 -8.85 -0.46 4.92
N TRP A 262 -8.69 -0.33 6.24
CA TRP A 262 -7.94 -1.25 7.11
C TRP A 262 -8.84 -2.05 8.07
N SER A 263 -10.16 -2.04 7.80
CA SER A 263 -11.15 -2.85 8.48
C SER A 263 -12.14 -3.47 7.49
N ASN A 264 -11.64 -3.84 6.31
CA ASN A 264 -12.44 -4.20 5.14
C ASN A 264 -12.13 -5.60 4.59
N SER A 265 -11.39 -6.42 5.32
CA SER A 265 -10.93 -7.73 4.81
C SER A 265 -11.65 -8.90 5.48
N GLU A 266 -11.56 -10.06 4.85
CA GLU A 266 -12.02 -11.34 5.37
C GLU A 266 -11.40 -11.66 6.73
N GLU A 267 -10.14 -11.24 6.94
CA GLU A 267 -9.41 -11.37 8.21
C GLU A 267 -10.04 -10.56 9.35
N ASP A 268 -10.81 -9.51 9.02
CA ASP A 268 -11.53 -8.69 10.00
C ASP A 268 -12.93 -9.25 10.30
N VAL A 269 -13.66 -9.71 9.28
CA VAL A 269 -15.08 -10.05 9.39
C VAL A 269 -15.32 -11.52 9.73
N ILE A 270 -14.50 -12.45 9.23
CA ILE A 270 -14.65 -13.88 9.53
C ILE A 270 -14.53 -14.15 11.05
N PRO A 271 -13.54 -13.61 11.77
CA PRO A 271 -13.48 -13.79 13.22
C PRO A 271 -14.63 -13.14 13.99
N ALA A 272 -15.30 -12.14 13.41
CA ALA A 272 -16.48 -11.52 14.01
C ALA A 272 -17.75 -12.38 13.88
N GLY A 273 -17.79 -13.32 12.91
CA GLY A 273 -18.93 -14.22 12.70
C GLY A 273 -20.20 -13.45 12.32
N ASP A 274 -21.33 -13.84 12.90
CA ASP A 274 -22.64 -13.21 12.60
C ASP A 274 -22.71 -11.72 12.92
N ALA A 275 -21.84 -11.22 13.80
CA ALA A 275 -21.75 -9.80 14.15
C ALA A 275 -21.31 -8.93 12.97
N ALA A 276 -20.64 -9.50 11.97
CA ALA A 276 -20.19 -8.79 10.78
C ALA A 276 -21.25 -8.76 9.66
N LYS A 277 -22.31 -9.55 9.71
CA LYS A 277 -23.30 -9.61 8.63
C LYS A 277 -24.00 -8.26 8.47
N GLY A 278 -23.92 -7.69 7.26
CA GLY A 278 -24.43 -6.35 6.95
C GLY A 278 -23.41 -5.24 7.09
N TYR A 279 -22.26 -5.48 7.72
CA TYR A 279 -21.18 -4.48 7.87
C TYR A 279 -20.70 -3.99 6.51
N ILE A 280 -20.48 -2.67 6.42
CA ILE A 280 -20.04 -1.98 5.19
C ILE A 280 -18.64 -1.44 5.40
N ALA A 281 -17.80 -1.53 4.37
CA ALA A 281 -16.47 -0.94 4.42
C ALA A 281 -16.06 -0.34 3.08
N ILE A 282 -15.25 0.72 3.16
CA ILE A 282 -14.61 1.35 2.00
C ILE A 282 -13.46 0.49 1.49
N THR A 283 -13.22 0.48 0.18
CA THR A 283 -12.09 -0.23 -0.42
C THR A 283 -11.54 0.48 -1.65
N THR A 284 -10.26 0.28 -1.95
CA THR A 284 -9.58 0.69 -3.18
C THR A 284 -9.34 -0.48 -4.14
N GLN A 285 -9.57 -1.70 -3.68
CA GLN A 285 -9.43 -2.93 -4.45
C GLN A 285 -10.50 -3.95 -4.05
N ALA A 286 -10.91 -4.75 -5.01
CA ALA A 286 -11.91 -5.78 -4.78
C ALA A 286 -11.32 -7.03 -4.11
N SER A 287 -12.16 -7.77 -3.40
CA SER A 287 -11.88 -9.14 -2.95
C SER A 287 -12.15 -10.15 -4.07
N GLY A 288 -11.67 -11.36 -3.91
CA GLY A 288 -11.85 -12.47 -4.85
C GLY A 288 -10.58 -12.87 -5.56
N ALA A 289 -10.53 -14.11 -6.02
CA ALA A 289 -9.38 -14.67 -6.73
C ALA A 289 -9.65 -14.86 -8.23
N GLU A 290 -10.81 -14.45 -8.74
CA GLU A 290 -11.26 -14.66 -10.13
C GLU A 290 -10.52 -13.79 -11.15
N TYR A 291 -9.82 -12.76 -10.72
CA TYR A 291 -9.10 -11.83 -11.60
C TYR A 291 -7.95 -12.54 -12.33
N PRO A 292 -7.72 -12.27 -13.64
CA PRO A 292 -6.69 -12.95 -14.42
C PRO A 292 -5.30 -12.92 -13.77
N VAL A 293 -4.90 -11.80 -13.13
CA VAL A 293 -3.63 -11.69 -12.43
C VAL A 293 -3.54 -12.65 -11.24
N LEU A 294 -4.62 -12.80 -10.47
CA LEU A 294 -4.69 -13.74 -9.33
C LEU A 294 -4.63 -15.19 -9.84
N GLN A 295 -5.34 -15.51 -10.92
CA GLN A 295 -5.28 -16.84 -11.55
C GLN A 295 -3.86 -17.17 -12.06
N GLN A 296 -3.14 -16.18 -12.59
CA GLN A 296 -1.74 -16.35 -12.96
C GLN A 296 -0.86 -16.60 -11.72
N VAL A 297 -1.05 -15.86 -10.62
CA VAL A 297 -0.36 -16.10 -9.34
C VAL A 297 -0.60 -17.53 -8.86
N ILE A 298 -1.85 -17.97 -8.80
CA ILE A 298 -2.21 -19.33 -8.37
C ILE A 298 -1.51 -20.38 -9.26
N LYS A 299 -1.65 -20.25 -10.58
CA LYS A 299 -1.09 -21.21 -11.52
C LYS A 299 0.43 -21.23 -11.55
N THR A 300 1.05 -20.04 -11.57
CA THR A 300 2.49 -19.90 -11.82
C THR A 300 3.29 -19.95 -10.52
N VAL A 301 2.90 -19.16 -9.52
CA VAL A 301 3.66 -18.99 -8.27
C VAL A 301 3.38 -20.14 -7.31
N TYR A 302 2.11 -20.39 -7.00
CA TYR A 302 1.72 -21.50 -6.12
C TYR A 302 1.92 -22.86 -6.79
N GLY A 303 1.71 -22.94 -8.11
CA GLY A 303 2.02 -24.14 -8.89
C GLY A 303 3.51 -24.53 -8.88
N ALA A 304 4.41 -23.56 -8.76
CA ALA A 304 5.85 -23.77 -8.61
C ALA A 304 6.32 -23.92 -7.14
N GLY A 305 5.39 -23.93 -6.17
CA GLY A 305 5.72 -24.00 -4.74
C GLY A 305 6.40 -22.73 -4.19
N LYS A 306 6.20 -21.58 -4.83
CA LYS A 306 6.80 -20.28 -4.49
C LYS A 306 5.82 -19.30 -3.84
N GLY A 307 4.57 -19.71 -3.57
CA GLY A 307 3.55 -18.87 -2.92
C GLY A 307 3.95 -18.49 -1.50
N ASN A 308 3.58 -17.29 -1.09
CA ASN A 308 4.00 -16.69 0.17
C ASN A 308 2.91 -16.71 1.26
N LEU A 309 1.74 -17.30 1.01
CA LEU A 309 0.74 -17.58 2.03
C LEU A 309 0.71 -19.06 2.39
N ASP A 310 0.85 -19.36 3.68
CA ASP A 310 0.70 -20.72 4.21
C ASP A 310 -0.76 -21.21 4.08
N ASP A 311 -1.73 -20.35 4.43
CA ASP A 311 -3.14 -20.62 4.23
C ASP A 311 -3.60 -20.13 2.85
N LYS A 312 -3.71 -21.05 1.90
CA LYS A 312 -4.14 -20.75 0.52
C LYS A 312 -5.60 -20.24 0.44
N LYS A 313 -6.42 -20.39 1.47
CA LYS A 313 -7.79 -19.82 1.52
C LYS A 313 -7.78 -18.30 1.57
N ARG A 314 -6.65 -17.70 1.94
CA ARG A 314 -6.46 -16.25 1.99
C ARG A 314 -6.08 -15.64 0.64
N ILE A 315 -5.81 -16.46 -0.38
CA ILE A 315 -5.57 -15.96 -1.74
C ILE A 315 -6.85 -15.30 -2.25
N GLY A 316 -6.77 -14.02 -2.61
CA GLY A 316 -7.93 -13.25 -3.02
C GLY A 316 -8.63 -12.52 -1.89
N SER A 317 -8.20 -12.64 -0.62
CA SER A 317 -8.67 -11.74 0.44
C SER A 317 -8.29 -10.29 0.12
N VAL A 318 -9.02 -9.33 0.69
CA VAL A 318 -8.79 -7.90 0.42
C VAL A 318 -7.34 -7.50 0.70
N TYR A 319 -6.73 -7.97 1.81
CA TYR A 319 -5.35 -7.63 2.12
C TYR A 319 -4.34 -8.30 1.18
N HIS A 320 -4.57 -9.56 0.78
CA HIS A 320 -3.73 -10.20 -0.22
C HIS A 320 -3.81 -9.47 -1.57
N ASN A 321 -5.01 -9.11 -1.99
CA ASN A 321 -5.23 -8.36 -3.24
C ASN A 321 -4.61 -6.97 -3.19
N LEU A 322 -4.63 -6.28 -2.03
CA LEU A 322 -3.90 -5.02 -1.86
C LEU A 322 -2.38 -5.21 -2.04
N GLY A 323 -1.83 -6.30 -1.53
CA GLY A 323 -0.43 -6.67 -1.75
C GLY A 323 -0.09 -6.89 -3.24
N ILE A 324 -0.97 -7.59 -3.97
CA ILE A 324 -0.86 -7.75 -5.44
C ILE A 324 -0.90 -6.39 -6.15
N VAL A 325 -1.85 -5.53 -5.79
CA VAL A 325 -1.97 -4.18 -6.38
C VAL A 325 -0.73 -3.34 -6.07
N ASN A 326 -0.23 -3.37 -4.84
CA ASN A 326 1.01 -2.70 -4.47
C ASN A 326 2.20 -3.22 -5.31
N GLY A 327 2.27 -4.53 -5.52
CA GLY A 327 3.25 -5.14 -6.42
C GLY A 327 3.15 -4.63 -7.85
N ILE A 328 1.92 -4.54 -8.40
CA ILE A 328 1.66 -3.98 -9.72
C ILE A 328 2.20 -2.54 -9.80
N LEU A 329 1.83 -1.68 -8.85
CA LEU A 329 2.24 -0.26 -8.86
C LEU A 329 3.76 -0.10 -8.78
N ASN A 330 4.42 -0.84 -7.89
CA ASN A 330 5.88 -0.81 -7.74
C ASN A 330 6.60 -1.31 -9.01
N VAL A 331 6.14 -2.40 -9.59
CA VAL A 331 6.75 -2.98 -10.82
C VAL A 331 6.51 -2.10 -12.03
N GLU A 332 5.33 -1.49 -12.17
CA GLU A 332 5.05 -0.56 -13.26
C GLU A 332 5.87 0.73 -13.14
N ALA A 333 6.08 1.27 -11.94
CA ALA A 333 6.98 2.39 -11.73
C ALA A 333 8.42 2.06 -12.18
N VAL A 334 8.95 0.88 -11.83
CA VAL A 334 10.24 0.40 -12.31
C VAL A 334 10.25 0.26 -13.84
N ARG A 335 9.19 -0.30 -14.45
CA ARG A 335 9.08 -0.47 -15.90
C ARG A 335 9.08 0.86 -16.65
N ILE A 336 8.33 1.85 -16.14
CA ILE A 336 8.27 3.21 -16.69
C ILE A 336 9.63 3.89 -16.59
N ALA A 337 10.28 3.79 -15.44
CA ALA A 337 11.62 4.34 -15.23
C ALA A 337 12.66 3.68 -16.15
N GLN A 338 12.62 2.34 -16.32
CA GLN A 338 13.50 1.65 -17.27
C GLN A 338 13.29 2.06 -18.74
N ALA A 339 12.07 2.42 -19.11
CA ALA A 339 11.82 2.96 -20.45
C ALA A 339 12.52 4.31 -20.68
N LYS A 340 12.70 5.11 -19.62
CA LYS A 340 13.41 6.41 -19.66
C LYS A 340 14.92 6.25 -19.50
N PHE A 341 15.36 5.48 -18.50
CA PHE A 341 16.76 5.45 -18.03
C PHE A 341 17.55 4.24 -18.49
N GLY A 342 16.89 3.27 -19.16
CA GLY A 342 17.52 2.04 -19.64
C GLY A 342 17.15 0.80 -18.82
N LYS A 343 17.21 -0.36 -19.49
CA LYS A 343 16.84 -1.67 -18.95
C LYS A 343 17.97 -2.25 -18.08
N ARG A 344 18.13 -1.72 -16.90
CA ARG A 344 19.16 -2.05 -15.91
C ARG A 344 18.64 -1.88 -14.50
N THR A 345 19.45 -2.21 -13.51
CA THR A 345 19.21 -1.77 -12.13
C THR A 345 19.11 -0.25 -12.06
N LEU A 346 18.04 0.25 -11.45
CA LEU A 346 17.76 1.68 -11.29
C LEU A 346 18.15 2.15 -9.89
N THR A 347 18.48 3.43 -9.78
CA THR A 347 18.60 4.13 -8.50
C THR A 347 17.22 4.46 -7.93
N GLY A 348 17.14 4.73 -6.62
CA GLY A 348 15.89 5.16 -5.99
C GLY A 348 15.30 6.43 -6.61
N ASP A 349 16.16 7.39 -7.00
CA ASP A 349 15.71 8.63 -7.65
C ASP A 349 15.12 8.39 -9.05
N GLU A 350 15.69 7.46 -9.81
CA GLU A 350 15.10 7.04 -11.10
C GLU A 350 13.76 6.32 -10.90
N VAL A 351 13.63 5.50 -9.86
CA VAL A 351 12.36 4.84 -9.52
C VAL A 351 11.32 5.87 -9.04
N ARG A 352 11.73 6.90 -8.27
CA ARG A 352 10.88 8.06 -7.93
C ARG A 352 10.26 8.66 -9.18
N TRP A 353 11.10 8.95 -10.20
CA TRP A 353 10.60 9.48 -11.48
C TRP A 353 9.56 8.54 -12.10
N GLY A 354 9.77 7.23 -12.02
CA GLY A 354 8.80 6.24 -12.49
C GLY A 354 7.46 6.32 -11.76
N PHE A 355 7.46 6.52 -10.44
CA PHE A 355 6.22 6.73 -9.67
C PHE A 355 5.52 8.02 -10.05
N GLU A 356 6.23 9.13 -10.24
CA GLU A 356 5.67 10.43 -10.67
C GLU A 356 5.08 10.39 -12.10
N HIS A 357 5.35 9.33 -12.86
CA HIS A 357 4.81 9.10 -14.20
C HIS A 357 3.91 7.86 -14.28
N LEU A 358 3.47 7.35 -13.12
CA LEU A 358 2.64 6.16 -13.02
C LEU A 358 1.21 6.46 -13.48
N GLN A 359 0.94 6.22 -14.77
CA GLN A 359 -0.36 6.41 -15.40
C GLN A 359 -0.89 5.07 -15.89
N LEU A 360 -1.68 4.40 -15.05
CA LEU A 360 -2.33 3.16 -15.40
C LEU A 360 -3.78 3.45 -15.82
N ASN A 361 -3.97 3.68 -17.11
CA ASN A 361 -5.31 3.84 -17.70
C ASN A 361 -6.06 2.49 -17.72
N PRO A 362 -7.38 2.46 -17.98
CA PRO A 362 -8.17 1.23 -17.98
C PRO A 362 -7.62 0.13 -18.90
N ALA A 363 -7.08 0.49 -20.06
CA ALA A 363 -6.50 -0.47 -21.00
C ALA A 363 -5.22 -1.11 -20.43
N ARG A 364 -4.38 -0.33 -19.72
CA ARG A 364 -3.19 -0.87 -19.06
C ARG A 364 -3.57 -1.78 -17.89
N VAL A 365 -4.54 -1.39 -17.07
CA VAL A 365 -5.05 -2.21 -15.94
C VAL A 365 -5.59 -3.55 -16.49
N GLU A 366 -6.33 -3.52 -17.60
CA GLU A 366 -6.81 -4.75 -18.26
C GLU A 366 -5.66 -5.61 -18.80
N ALA A 367 -4.67 -5.02 -19.44
CA ALA A 367 -3.50 -5.73 -19.95
C ALA A 367 -2.65 -6.39 -18.83
N LEU A 368 -2.69 -5.83 -17.63
CA LEU A 368 -2.07 -6.41 -16.42
C LEU A 368 -2.91 -7.55 -15.80
N GLY A 369 -4.10 -7.83 -16.36
CA GLY A 369 -5.03 -8.83 -15.81
C GLY A 369 -5.75 -8.40 -14.55
N ALA A 370 -5.79 -7.09 -14.29
CA ALA A 370 -6.33 -6.50 -13.05
C ALA A 370 -7.63 -5.70 -13.26
N LYS A 371 -8.29 -5.86 -14.40
CA LYS A 371 -9.59 -5.23 -14.68
C LYS A 371 -10.62 -5.62 -13.62
N GLY A 372 -11.21 -4.61 -12.98
CA GLY A 372 -12.18 -4.80 -11.89
C GLY A 372 -11.54 -5.06 -10.53
N LEU A 373 -10.24 -5.34 -10.47
CA LEU A 373 -9.52 -5.50 -9.19
C LEU A 373 -9.30 -4.15 -8.51
N PHE A 374 -8.86 -3.13 -9.24
CA PHE A 374 -8.69 -1.76 -8.75
C PHE A 374 -8.99 -0.73 -9.86
N HIS A 375 -9.20 0.52 -9.45
CA HIS A 375 -9.44 1.61 -10.40
C HIS A 375 -8.12 2.06 -11.06
N SER A 376 -8.22 2.64 -12.28
CA SER A 376 -7.09 3.33 -12.93
C SER A 376 -6.49 4.38 -11.98
N ILE A 377 -5.19 4.61 -12.12
CA ILE A 377 -4.46 5.59 -11.30
C ILE A 377 -3.63 6.52 -12.18
N ASN A 378 -3.59 7.79 -11.83
CA ASN A 378 -2.76 8.79 -12.48
C ASN A 378 -1.98 9.59 -11.44
N VAL A 379 -0.73 9.19 -11.22
CA VAL A 379 0.21 9.87 -10.30
C VAL A 379 1.01 10.90 -11.08
N THR A 380 1.20 12.09 -10.51
CA THR A 380 2.00 13.16 -11.09
C THR A 380 2.99 13.68 -10.05
N TRP A 381 4.00 14.43 -10.48
CA TRP A 381 5.04 15.01 -9.61
C TRP A 381 4.49 15.94 -8.51
N ASP A 382 3.27 16.46 -8.66
CA ASP A 382 2.58 17.36 -7.72
C ASP A 382 1.36 16.70 -7.05
N ASN A 383 1.04 15.45 -7.43
CA ASN A 383 -0.03 14.66 -6.82
C ASN A 383 0.40 13.18 -6.71
N HIS A 384 0.92 12.79 -5.56
CA HIS A 384 1.45 11.47 -5.29
C HIS A 384 0.41 10.43 -4.86
N GLU A 385 -0.85 10.82 -4.67
CA GLU A 385 -1.95 9.90 -4.36
C GLU A 385 -2.54 9.25 -5.62
N GLY A 386 -2.70 10.06 -6.67
CA GLY A 386 -3.49 9.73 -7.84
C GLY A 386 -4.93 10.23 -7.71
N ASP A 387 -5.93 9.41 -8.13
CA ASP A 387 -7.33 9.84 -8.22
C ASP A 387 -8.08 9.80 -6.88
N GLY A 388 -7.58 9.09 -5.88
CA GLY A 388 -8.21 8.97 -4.56
C GLY A 388 -9.62 8.37 -4.58
N ARG A 389 -9.99 7.62 -5.63
CA ARG A 389 -11.32 7.03 -5.78
C ARG A 389 -11.46 5.78 -4.95
N VAL A 390 -12.67 5.60 -4.41
CA VAL A 390 -13.03 4.49 -3.54
C VAL A 390 -14.37 3.88 -3.96
N THR A 391 -14.58 2.64 -3.56
CA THR A 391 -15.90 2.00 -3.63
C THR A 391 -16.25 1.40 -2.27
N PHE A 392 -17.48 0.99 -2.09
CA PHE A 392 -17.96 0.38 -0.84
C PHE A 392 -18.41 -1.05 -1.08
N GLN A 393 -18.13 -1.88 -0.12
CA GLN A 393 -18.54 -3.29 -0.10
C GLN A 393 -19.25 -3.63 1.20
N GLN A 394 -20.21 -4.56 1.14
CA GLN A 394 -20.98 -5.05 2.28
C GLN A 394 -20.72 -6.54 2.46
N TRP A 395 -20.51 -6.95 3.70
CA TRP A 395 -20.35 -8.35 4.06
C TRP A 395 -21.71 -9.05 4.19
N ASP A 396 -21.96 -10.07 3.38
CA ASP A 396 -23.24 -10.80 3.40
C ASP A 396 -23.27 -11.98 4.41
N GLY A 397 -22.16 -12.21 5.11
CA GLY A 397 -21.93 -13.32 6.02
C GLY A 397 -21.01 -14.40 5.44
N ALA A 398 -20.71 -14.35 4.14
CA ALA A 398 -19.84 -15.30 3.45
C ALA A 398 -18.83 -14.62 2.51
N LYS A 399 -19.21 -13.51 1.89
CA LYS A 399 -18.38 -12.78 0.94
C LYS A 399 -18.71 -11.28 0.90
N TRP A 400 -17.76 -10.50 0.44
CA TRP A 400 -17.98 -9.11 0.15
C TRP A 400 -18.77 -8.93 -1.15
N LYS A 401 -19.68 -7.95 -1.14
CA LYS A 401 -20.44 -7.50 -2.32
C LYS A 401 -20.25 -6.00 -2.49
N VAL A 402 -19.85 -5.56 -3.66
CA VAL A 402 -19.76 -4.13 -3.98
C VAL A 402 -21.18 -3.54 -3.95
N VAL A 403 -21.34 -2.42 -3.23
CA VAL A 403 -22.63 -1.75 -2.99
C VAL A 403 -22.64 -0.28 -3.42
N SER A 404 -21.58 0.19 -4.08
CA SER A 404 -21.53 1.54 -4.67
C SER A 404 -20.74 1.54 -5.97
N ASP A 405 -20.95 2.59 -6.78
CA ASP A 405 -20.00 2.96 -7.82
C ASP A 405 -18.72 3.53 -7.20
N TRP A 406 -17.71 3.82 -8.04
CA TRP A 406 -16.51 4.51 -7.64
C TRP A 406 -16.79 5.97 -7.28
N ILE A 407 -16.53 6.36 -6.06
CA ILE A 407 -16.76 7.69 -5.50
C ILE A 407 -15.43 8.45 -5.50
N ALA A 408 -15.44 9.65 -6.07
CA ALA A 408 -14.30 10.57 -6.00
C ALA A 408 -14.34 11.35 -4.67
N PRO A 409 -13.17 11.69 -4.10
CA PRO A 409 -13.12 12.61 -2.97
C PRO A 409 -13.47 14.05 -3.40
N ASP A 410 -13.83 14.87 -2.45
CA ASP A 410 -14.04 16.31 -2.67
C ASP A 410 -12.70 17.06 -2.76
N TRP A 411 -12.01 16.85 -3.89
CA TRP A 411 -10.71 17.47 -4.15
C TRP A 411 -10.71 18.99 -4.02
N ALA A 412 -11.80 19.65 -4.39
CA ALA A 412 -11.92 21.11 -4.28
C ALA A 412 -11.76 21.60 -2.84
N SER A 413 -12.25 20.82 -1.87
CA SER A 413 -12.11 21.12 -0.44
C SER A 413 -10.81 20.63 0.16
N LEU A 414 -10.30 19.49 -0.31
CA LEU A 414 -9.12 18.84 0.27
C LEU A 414 -7.81 19.46 -0.18
N ARG A 415 -7.68 19.76 -1.47
CA ARG A 415 -6.42 20.24 -2.06
C ARG A 415 -5.84 21.49 -1.38
N PRO A 416 -6.61 22.54 -1.09
CA PRO A 416 -6.08 23.73 -0.41
C PRO A 416 -5.55 23.43 1.00
N ILE A 417 -6.15 22.47 1.71
CA ILE A 417 -5.71 22.09 3.06
C ILE A 417 -4.42 21.30 3.01
N ILE A 418 -4.32 20.37 2.07
CA ILE A 418 -3.11 19.56 1.81
C ILE A 418 -1.95 20.49 1.48
N GLU A 419 -2.13 21.39 0.52
CA GLU A 419 -1.09 22.35 0.10
C GLU A 419 -0.68 23.30 1.22
N LYS A 420 -1.62 23.77 2.02
CA LYS A 420 -1.32 24.62 3.19
C LYS A 420 -0.48 23.87 4.23
N SER A 421 -0.82 22.60 4.50
CA SER A 421 -0.06 21.76 5.43
C SER A 421 1.34 21.46 4.90
N ALA A 422 1.46 21.11 3.62
CA ALA A 422 2.73 20.87 2.97
C ALA A 422 3.63 22.13 2.98
N ALA A 423 3.07 23.31 2.68
CA ALA A 423 3.81 24.57 2.73
C ALA A 423 4.30 24.89 4.15
N ALA A 424 3.49 24.64 5.19
CA ALA A 424 3.91 24.81 6.58
C ALA A 424 5.07 23.88 6.93
N TYR A 425 5.00 22.61 6.53
CA TYR A 425 6.10 21.65 6.70
C TYR A 425 7.37 22.10 5.95
N ALA A 426 7.23 22.57 4.71
CA ALA A 426 8.36 23.07 3.94
C ALA A 426 9.06 24.26 4.63
N GLN A 427 8.28 25.19 5.19
CA GLN A 427 8.80 26.33 5.94
C GLN A 427 9.54 25.89 7.21
N GLU A 428 8.96 24.96 7.98
CA GLU A 428 9.55 24.45 9.22
C GLU A 428 10.89 23.72 8.98
N HIS A 429 11.00 22.98 7.86
CA HIS A 429 12.17 22.17 7.52
C HIS A 429 13.13 22.83 6.52
N GLY A 430 12.87 24.09 6.12
CA GLY A 430 13.70 24.80 5.17
C GLY A 430 13.71 24.19 3.76
N ILE A 431 12.63 23.48 3.39
CA ILE A 431 12.50 22.84 2.08
C ILE A 431 12.02 23.87 1.05
N LYS A 432 12.71 23.96 -0.09
CA LYS A 432 12.24 24.71 -1.25
C LYS A 432 11.33 23.83 -2.10
N PRO A 433 10.01 24.12 -2.20
CA PRO A 433 9.13 23.33 -3.04
C PRO A 433 9.56 23.33 -4.51
N ARG A 434 9.41 22.18 -5.17
CA ARG A 434 9.65 22.03 -6.62
C ARG A 434 8.60 22.81 -7.41
N THR A 435 8.98 23.32 -8.58
CA THR A 435 8.09 24.08 -9.49
C THR A 435 7.75 23.30 -10.75
N SER A 436 8.48 22.22 -11.03
CA SER A 436 8.20 21.28 -12.12
C SER A 436 8.64 19.85 -11.76
N GLY A 437 8.16 18.86 -12.51
CA GLY A 437 8.58 17.46 -12.37
C GLY A 437 10.05 17.23 -12.74
N ASP A 438 10.63 18.10 -13.54
CA ASP A 438 12.03 18.04 -13.98
C ASP A 438 12.98 18.81 -13.05
N ASP A 439 12.47 19.55 -12.07
CA ASP A 439 13.31 20.25 -11.11
C ASP A 439 14.14 19.24 -10.30
N PRO A 440 15.43 19.51 -10.08
CA PRO A 440 16.22 18.69 -9.19
C PRO A 440 15.61 18.73 -7.79
N VAL A 441 15.56 17.58 -7.14
CA VAL A 441 15.17 17.52 -5.73
C VAL A 441 16.25 18.20 -4.91
N SER A 442 15.90 19.28 -4.19
CA SER A 442 16.82 19.97 -3.28
C SER A 442 17.35 18.97 -2.24
N GLN A 443 18.67 19.07 -2.01
CA GLN A 443 19.36 18.23 -1.00
C GLN A 443 19.01 18.68 0.40
#